data_e7fba170910a4ee620ce1c850b025917
#
_entry.id   e7fba170910a4ee620ce1c850b025917
#
_cell.length_a   1.000
_cell.length_b   1.000
_cell.length_c   1.000
_cell.angle_alpha   90.00
_cell.angle_beta   90.00
_cell.angle_gamma   90.00
#
_symmetry.space_group_name_H-M   'P 1'
#
loop_
_entity.id
_entity.type
_entity.pdbx_description
1 polymer ?
#
loop_
_entity_poly.entity_id
_entity_poly.type
_entity_poly.pdbx_seq_one_letter_code
_entity_poly.pdbx_strand_id
1 'polypeptide(L)'
;MGVVEDKITELKARETKTLEMGGEKAVAKQHEKNKLTARERLNLLFDEGTFREIDMFVNHRCVNFGMQKVDIPSDGVITGHGLVEGRPVFAFSQDFTARAGSLGEMHSKKICKVMDLALKAGVPFVGINDSGGARIQEGVDALSGYGQIFFRNSAASGVIPQISAIMGPTAGGAVYSPAMTDWVFMVKGSSYMFITGPEVIKAVTGEEITFEDLGGAKTHNEKSGVAHFACDSDQDAIDRIKRLLSYLPSNNMEDPPLVDTHDDPRRSDSSLNSVIPDNPNKSYDMKDVIRAIVDNGEFFEPHQYFARNIVVCFARLNGRSIGIIANQPKVLAGCLDINASDKATRFIRFCDAFNIPMLTIADVPGYLPGSQQEWGGIIRHGAKLLWCYSEATVPKLLLVTRKDYGGSYLAMCSKDLGADMAFAWPTAEIAVMGAAGAANIIHRKEISQAEDSAAKRQEKIKEYEELFSNPYQAANRGYIDAVIEPAETRARLIDALEVLCAKRETRPPKKHGNIPM
;
A
#
# COMPACT_ATOMS: atom_id res chain seq x y z
N MET A 1 -21.57 -11.23 52.48
CA MET A 1 -21.20 -10.24 51.47
C MET A 1 -22.46 -9.53 50.98
N GLY A 2 -22.38 -8.30 50.53
CA GLY A 2 -23.56 -7.61 49.98
C GLY A 2 -23.89 -8.11 48.56
N VAL A 3 -25.13 -7.94 48.13
CA VAL A 3 -25.61 -8.39 46.79
C VAL A 3 -24.69 -7.88 45.63
N VAL A 4 -24.15 -6.68 45.75
CA VAL A 4 -23.24 -6.11 44.74
C VAL A 4 -21.90 -6.85 44.72
N GLU A 5 -21.32 -7.19 45.89
CA GLU A 5 -20.04 -7.92 46.00
C GLU A 5 -20.17 -9.34 45.39
N ASP A 6 -21.29 -10.00 45.63
CA ASP A 6 -21.56 -11.33 45.04
C ASP A 6 -21.65 -11.24 43.50
N LYS A 7 -22.30 -10.20 42.97
CA LYS A 7 -22.40 -9.95 41.52
C LYS A 7 -21.05 -9.56 40.90
N ILE A 8 -20.22 -8.80 41.58
CA ILE A 8 -18.83 -8.49 41.12
C ILE A 8 -17.99 -9.78 41.09
N THR A 9 -18.15 -10.66 42.08
CA THR A 9 -17.45 -11.95 42.12
C THR A 9 -17.88 -12.84 40.95
N GLU A 10 -19.18 -12.89 40.64
CA GLU A 10 -19.72 -13.61 39.47
C GLU A 10 -19.14 -13.02 38.16
N LEU A 11 -19.13 -11.69 38.01
CA LEU A 11 -18.56 -11.01 36.84
C LEU A 11 -17.10 -11.44 36.62
N LYS A 12 -16.26 -11.31 37.65
CA LYS A 12 -14.83 -11.66 37.58
C LYS A 12 -14.62 -13.14 37.21
N ALA A 13 -15.44 -14.05 37.73
CA ALA A 13 -15.37 -15.46 37.37
C ALA A 13 -15.70 -15.71 35.90
N ARG A 14 -16.70 -15.00 35.36
CA ARG A 14 -17.05 -15.08 33.93
C ARG A 14 -15.97 -14.47 33.04
N GLU A 15 -15.40 -13.34 33.41
CA GLU A 15 -14.26 -12.73 32.74
C GLU A 15 -13.06 -13.68 32.68
N THR A 16 -12.67 -14.26 33.84
CA THR A 16 -11.57 -15.22 33.93
C THR A 16 -11.78 -16.39 32.98
N LYS A 17 -13.00 -16.99 32.98
CA LYS A 17 -13.33 -18.10 32.08
C LYS A 17 -13.20 -17.70 30.60
N THR A 18 -13.66 -16.50 30.22
CA THR A 18 -13.56 -16.03 28.83
C THR A 18 -12.09 -15.76 28.43
N LEU A 19 -11.27 -15.28 29.38
CA LEU A 19 -9.85 -15.03 29.16
C LEU A 19 -9.02 -16.31 28.94
N GLU A 20 -9.50 -17.49 29.37
CA GLU A 20 -8.87 -18.79 29.07
C GLU A 20 -8.86 -19.11 27.56
N MET A 21 -9.66 -18.43 26.74
CA MET A 21 -9.77 -18.65 25.28
C MET A 21 -10.07 -20.12 24.95
N GLY A 22 -9.28 -20.75 24.06
CA GLY A 22 -9.38 -22.18 23.74
C GLY A 22 -8.77 -23.13 24.79
N GLY A 23 -8.28 -22.58 25.93
CA GLY A 23 -7.63 -23.26 27.02
C GLY A 23 -6.14 -23.45 26.83
N GLU A 24 -5.45 -23.77 27.94
CA GLU A 24 -3.99 -23.82 28.06
C GLU A 24 -3.32 -24.64 26.94
N LYS A 25 -3.86 -25.81 26.63
CA LYS A 25 -3.29 -26.70 25.58
C LYS A 25 -3.37 -26.08 24.19
N ALA A 26 -4.43 -25.34 23.86
CA ALA A 26 -4.58 -24.70 22.56
C ALA A 26 -3.68 -23.46 22.46
N VAL A 27 -3.53 -22.73 23.54
CA VAL A 27 -2.58 -21.60 23.64
C VAL A 27 -1.14 -22.09 23.47
N ALA A 28 -0.74 -23.18 24.17
CA ALA A 28 0.60 -23.75 24.02
C ALA A 28 0.90 -24.17 22.57
N LYS A 29 -0.05 -24.81 21.87
CA LYS A 29 0.09 -25.14 20.43
C LYS A 29 0.21 -23.93 19.51
N GLN A 30 -0.37 -22.78 19.88
CA GLN A 30 -0.22 -21.54 19.15
C GLN A 30 1.22 -21.03 19.28
N HIS A 31 1.75 -21.01 20.50
CA HIS A 31 3.13 -20.60 20.80
C HIS A 31 4.18 -21.54 20.19
N GLU A 32 3.95 -22.86 20.19
CA GLU A 32 4.82 -23.84 19.51
C GLU A 32 5.04 -23.53 18.02
N LYS A 33 4.09 -22.83 17.39
CA LYS A 33 4.17 -22.38 16.00
C LYS A 33 4.76 -20.97 15.86
N ASN A 34 5.35 -20.41 16.91
CA ASN A 34 5.84 -19.03 16.97
C ASN A 34 4.76 -17.99 16.66
N LYS A 35 3.51 -18.26 17.02
CA LYS A 35 2.38 -17.37 16.84
C LYS A 35 1.90 -16.87 18.20
N LEU A 36 1.57 -15.60 18.28
CA LEU A 36 0.91 -15.00 19.43
C LEU A 36 -0.58 -15.35 19.44
N THR A 37 -1.21 -15.31 20.62
CA THR A 37 -2.66 -15.39 20.76
C THR A 37 -3.34 -14.10 20.30
N ALA A 38 -4.65 -14.15 20.07
CA ALA A 38 -5.43 -12.98 19.67
C ALA A 38 -5.31 -11.81 20.68
N ARG A 39 -5.29 -12.12 21.99
CA ARG A 39 -5.17 -11.11 23.05
C ARG A 39 -3.77 -10.52 23.14
N GLU A 40 -2.72 -11.35 23.01
CA GLU A 40 -1.35 -10.88 22.99
C GLU A 40 -1.10 -9.92 21.83
N ARG A 41 -1.64 -10.22 20.63
CA ARG A 41 -1.56 -9.35 19.46
C ARG A 41 -2.22 -7.99 19.69
N LEU A 42 -3.41 -7.96 20.32
CA LEU A 42 -4.08 -6.70 20.64
C LEU A 42 -3.35 -5.92 21.74
N ASN A 43 -2.79 -6.60 22.75
CA ASN A 43 -1.98 -5.96 23.77
C ASN A 43 -0.69 -5.34 23.20
N LEU A 44 -0.12 -5.93 22.15
CA LEU A 44 1.01 -5.34 21.42
C LEU A 44 0.59 -4.17 20.54
N LEU A 45 -0.60 -4.24 19.93
CA LEU A 45 -1.10 -3.18 19.05
C LEU A 45 -1.40 -1.90 19.81
N PHE A 46 -2.09 -2.01 20.93
CA PHE A 46 -2.55 -0.87 21.71
C PHE A 46 -1.55 -0.42 22.76
N ASP A 47 -1.58 0.86 23.07
CA ASP A 47 -0.83 1.45 24.19
C ASP A 47 -1.27 0.79 25.49
N GLU A 48 -0.32 0.59 26.41
CA GLU A 48 -0.53 -0.14 27.65
C GLU A 48 -1.75 0.36 28.43
N GLY A 49 -2.63 -0.55 28.82
CA GLY A 49 -3.82 -0.26 29.62
C GLY A 49 -4.96 0.47 28.89
N THR A 50 -4.82 0.78 27.59
CA THR A 50 -5.85 1.51 26.83
C THR A 50 -6.88 0.62 26.14
N PHE A 51 -6.57 -0.65 25.91
CA PHE A 51 -7.50 -1.57 25.25
C PHE A 51 -8.79 -1.76 26.04
N ARG A 52 -9.92 -1.63 25.36
CA ARG A 52 -11.27 -1.88 25.89
C ARG A 52 -11.99 -2.88 24.98
N GLU A 53 -12.19 -4.09 25.51
CA GLU A 53 -12.89 -5.14 24.79
C GLU A 53 -14.39 -4.84 24.68
N ILE A 54 -14.97 -5.11 23.52
CA ILE A 54 -16.41 -5.00 23.24
C ILE A 54 -16.96 -6.38 22.98
N ASP A 55 -18.16 -6.68 23.54
CA ASP A 55 -18.86 -7.96 23.34
C ASP A 55 -18.07 -9.19 23.84
N MET A 56 -17.34 -9.05 24.95
CA MET A 56 -16.54 -10.12 25.57
C MET A 56 -17.32 -11.40 25.84
N PHE A 57 -18.59 -11.26 26.27
CA PHE A 57 -19.45 -12.41 26.65
C PHE A 57 -20.33 -12.93 25.52
N VAL A 58 -20.16 -12.43 24.30
CA VAL A 58 -20.90 -12.96 23.15
C VAL A 58 -20.41 -14.37 22.83
N ASN A 59 -21.37 -15.28 22.60
CA ASN A 59 -21.12 -16.65 22.19
C ASN A 59 -22.01 -16.98 20.98
N HIS A 60 -21.71 -18.07 20.26
CA HIS A 60 -22.51 -18.53 19.14
C HIS A 60 -23.92 -18.94 19.55
N ARG A 61 -24.83 -18.98 18.59
CA ARG A 61 -26.24 -19.40 18.78
C ARG A 61 -26.57 -20.65 17.97
N CYS A 62 -25.58 -21.30 17.38
CA CYS A 62 -25.77 -22.50 16.58
C CYS A 62 -26.22 -23.68 17.43
N VAL A 63 -27.30 -24.35 17.01
CA VAL A 63 -27.83 -25.57 17.67
C VAL A 63 -27.61 -26.82 16.82
N ASN A 64 -27.13 -26.70 15.58
CA ASN A 64 -26.91 -27.79 14.66
C ASN A 64 -25.66 -28.60 15.03
N PHE A 65 -25.63 -29.87 14.66
CA PHE A 65 -24.46 -30.76 14.79
C PHE A 65 -23.86 -30.80 16.21
N GLY A 66 -24.68 -30.65 17.24
CA GLY A 66 -24.23 -30.69 18.63
C GLY A 66 -23.57 -29.41 19.13
N MET A 67 -23.59 -28.35 18.36
CA MET A 67 -22.95 -27.05 18.70
C MET A 67 -23.52 -26.43 19.97
N GLN A 68 -24.79 -26.70 20.32
CA GLN A 68 -25.39 -26.20 21.57
C GLN A 68 -24.63 -26.65 22.85
N LYS A 69 -23.77 -27.66 22.74
CA LYS A 69 -22.94 -28.17 23.84
C LYS A 69 -21.49 -27.66 23.79
N VAL A 70 -21.14 -26.85 22.79
CA VAL A 70 -19.79 -26.33 22.58
C VAL A 70 -19.75 -24.89 23.08
N ASP A 71 -18.85 -24.61 23.99
CA ASP A 71 -18.55 -23.23 24.42
C ASP A 71 -17.42 -22.69 23.56
N ILE A 72 -17.64 -21.52 22.95
CA ILE A 72 -16.63 -20.82 22.15
C ILE A 72 -16.45 -19.42 22.74
N PRO A 73 -15.47 -19.23 23.63
CA PRO A 73 -15.29 -17.95 24.30
C PRO A 73 -15.22 -16.80 23.30
N SER A 74 -15.99 -15.75 23.57
CA SER A 74 -16.05 -14.53 22.71
C SER A 74 -16.39 -14.83 21.23
N ASP A 75 -16.99 -15.97 20.97
CA ASP A 75 -17.25 -16.57 19.65
C ASP A 75 -16.00 -16.61 18.73
N GLY A 76 -14.82 -16.84 19.32
CA GLY A 76 -13.55 -17.00 18.59
C GLY A 76 -13.00 -15.71 17.98
N VAL A 77 -13.44 -14.54 18.43
CA VAL A 77 -12.88 -13.24 18.00
C VAL A 77 -12.92 -12.21 19.12
N ILE A 78 -11.81 -11.55 19.33
CA ILE A 78 -11.69 -10.45 20.29
C ILE A 78 -11.87 -9.14 19.52
N THR A 79 -12.78 -8.29 19.98
CA THR A 79 -13.13 -7.02 19.34
C THR A 79 -13.07 -5.87 20.34
N GLY A 80 -12.65 -4.71 19.92
CA GLY A 80 -12.57 -3.55 20.82
C GLY A 80 -11.88 -2.34 20.20
N HIS A 81 -11.47 -1.43 21.08
CA HIS A 81 -10.73 -0.22 20.73
C HIS A 81 -9.68 0.12 21.78
N GLY A 82 -8.73 0.93 21.39
CA GLY A 82 -7.69 1.46 22.28
C GLY A 82 -6.94 2.59 21.59
N LEU A 83 -5.82 2.99 22.18
CA LEU A 83 -4.94 3.98 21.58
C LEU A 83 -3.74 3.30 20.94
N VAL A 84 -3.29 3.83 19.80
CA VAL A 84 -2.04 3.49 19.14
C VAL A 84 -1.26 4.80 19.00
N GLU A 85 -0.15 4.90 19.72
CA GLU A 85 0.63 6.14 19.81
C GLU A 85 -0.27 7.36 20.15
N GLY A 86 -1.16 7.19 21.15
CA GLY A 86 -2.08 8.20 21.63
C GLY A 86 -3.32 8.44 20.76
N ARG A 87 -3.46 7.79 19.59
CA ARG A 87 -4.60 7.98 18.68
C ARG A 87 -5.57 6.79 18.73
N PRO A 88 -6.90 7.04 18.73
CA PRO A 88 -7.89 5.99 18.82
C PRO A 88 -7.91 5.11 17.55
N VAL A 89 -8.00 3.80 17.76
CA VAL A 89 -8.10 2.78 16.71
C VAL A 89 -9.09 1.72 17.16
N PHE A 90 -9.93 1.22 16.27
CA PHE A 90 -10.70 0.00 16.49
C PHE A 90 -10.02 -1.21 15.87
N ALA A 91 -10.15 -2.36 16.53
CA ALA A 91 -9.57 -3.58 16.01
C ALA A 91 -10.39 -4.82 16.32
N PHE A 92 -10.18 -5.86 15.52
CA PHE A 92 -10.49 -7.24 15.91
C PHE A 92 -9.25 -8.12 15.77
N SER A 93 -9.24 -9.22 16.53
CA SER A 93 -8.27 -10.30 16.37
C SER A 93 -8.98 -11.64 16.48
N GLN A 94 -8.88 -12.48 15.43
CA GLN A 94 -9.44 -13.81 15.42
C GLN A 94 -8.62 -14.74 16.30
N ASP A 95 -9.32 -15.52 17.13
CA ASP A 95 -8.71 -16.43 18.09
C ASP A 95 -8.67 -17.86 17.54
N PHE A 96 -7.53 -18.22 16.96
CA PHE A 96 -7.34 -19.57 16.41
C PHE A 96 -7.41 -20.67 17.48
N THR A 97 -7.17 -20.33 18.75
CA THR A 97 -7.25 -21.29 19.87
C THR A 97 -8.71 -21.70 20.14
N ALA A 98 -9.67 -20.82 19.86
CA ALA A 98 -11.10 -21.04 20.03
C ALA A 98 -11.76 -21.43 18.69
N ARG A 99 -12.00 -22.72 18.46
CA ARG A 99 -12.60 -23.28 17.25
C ARG A 99 -11.89 -22.85 15.95
N ALA A 100 -10.57 -22.77 15.98
CA ALA A 100 -9.73 -22.32 14.86
C ALA A 100 -10.12 -20.92 14.32
N GLY A 101 -10.64 -20.02 15.15
CA GLY A 101 -11.06 -18.68 14.73
C GLY A 101 -12.11 -18.67 13.61
N SER A 102 -12.90 -19.76 13.46
CA SER A 102 -13.86 -19.88 12.36
C SER A 102 -15.01 -18.89 12.49
N LEU A 103 -15.35 -18.24 11.38
CA LEU A 103 -16.37 -17.19 11.34
C LEU A 103 -17.77 -17.78 11.29
N GLY A 104 -18.57 -17.52 12.33
CA GLY A 104 -19.99 -17.78 12.41
C GLY A 104 -20.80 -16.50 12.47
N GLU A 105 -22.11 -16.62 12.72
CA GLU A 105 -23.05 -15.49 12.78
C GLU A 105 -22.62 -14.45 13.81
N MET A 106 -22.39 -14.86 15.07
CA MET A 106 -22.08 -13.91 16.14
C MET A 106 -20.66 -13.38 16.05
N HIS A 107 -19.71 -14.19 15.59
CA HIS A 107 -18.36 -13.77 15.24
C HIS A 107 -18.38 -12.60 14.25
N SER A 108 -19.10 -12.75 13.13
CA SER A 108 -19.22 -11.68 12.14
C SER A 108 -19.94 -10.45 12.66
N LYS A 109 -20.99 -10.62 13.48
CA LYS A 109 -21.71 -9.49 14.10
C LYS A 109 -20.82 -8.65 15.00
N LYS A 110 -19.90 -9.28 15.76
CA LYS A 110 -18.91 -8.57 16.56
C LYS A 110 -17.98 -7.72 15.69
N ILE A 111 -17.43 -8.33 14.61
CA ILE A 111 -16.57 -7.61 13.65
C ILE A 111 -17.33 -6.45 13.02
N CYS A 112 -18.54 -6.69 12.50
CA CYS A 112 -19.35 -5.65 11.88
C CYS A 112 -19.65 -4.48 12.84
N LYS A 113 -19.93 -4.79 14.12
CA LYS A 113 -20.19 -3.77 15.14
C LYS A 113 -18.99 -2.83 15.35
N VAL A 114 -17.78 -3.38 15.46
CA VAL A 114 -16.59 -2.53 15.64
C VAL A 114 -16.19 -1.79 14.36
N MET A 115 -16.47 -2.36 13.17
CA MET A 115 -16.33 -1.64 11.91
C MET A 115 -17.30 -0.45 11.82
N ASP A 116 -18.57 -0.63 12.19
CA ASP A 116 -19.57 0.43 12.23
C ASP A 116 -19.20 1.54 13.24
N LEU A 117 -18.62 1.15 14.39
CA LEU A 117 -18.16 2.10 15.39
C LEU A 117 -16.94 2.88 14.91
N ALA A 118 -15.97 2.21 14.28
CA ALA A 118 -14.80 2.87 13.69
C ALA A 118 -15.20 3.90 12.64
N LEU A 119 -16.13 3.53 11.73
CA LEU A 119 -16.64 4.43 10.71
C LEU A 119 -17.38 5.63 11.31
N LYS A 120 -18.22 5.42 12.34
CA LYS A 120 -18.94 6.50 13.05
C LYS A 120 -18.00 7.42 13.81
N ALA A 121 -16.93 6.87 14.39
CA ALA A 121 -15.94 7.64 15.11
C ALA A 121 -14.93 8.36 14.20
N GLY A 122 -14.85 7.95 12.92
CA GLY A 122 -13.87 8.48 11.97
C GLY A 122 -12.44 8.13 12.35
N VAL A 123 -12.17 6.86 12.70
CA VAL A 123 -10.85 6.40 13.14
C VAL A 123 -10.42 5.12 12.42
N PRO A 124 -9.11 4.83 12.32
CA PRO A 124 -8.60 3.66 11.63
C PRO A 124 -9.14 2.35 12.19
N PHE A 125 -9.21 1.34 11.34
CA PHE A 125 -9.65 -0.01 11.66
C PHE A 125 -8.59 -1.05 11.31
N VAL A 126 -8.25 -1.92 12.27
CA VAL A 126 -7.23 -2.98 12.12
C VAL A 126 -7.87 -4.34 12.32
N GLY A 127 -7.81 -5.20 11.30
CA GLY A 127 -8.23 -6.60 11.37
C GLY A 127 -7.05 -7.55 11.46
N ILE A 128 -6.94 -8.34 12.53
CA ILE A 128 -5.93 -9.39 12.68
C ILE A 128 -6.58 -10.73 12.37
N ASN A 129 -6.18 -11.33 11.25
CA ASN A 129 -6.79 -12.52 10.67
C ASN A 129 -5.97 -13.77 11.00
N ASP A 130 -6.63 -14.74 11.62
CA ASP A 130 -6.07 -16.07 11.94
C ASP A 130 -7.23 -17.04 12.04
N SER A 131 -7.68 -17.62 10.91
CA SER A 131 -8.98 -18.29 10.83
C SER A 131 -8.96 -19.50 9.91
N GLY A 132 -9.63 -20.54 10.33
CA GLY A 132 -9.96 -21.70 9.49
C GLY A 132 -11.07 -21.44 8.45
N GLY A 133 -11.56 -20.20 8.32
CA GLY A 133 -12.61 -19.84 7.36
C GLY A 133 -14.02 -19.89 7.92
N ALA A 134 -15.02 -20.14 7.07
CA ALA A 134 -16.42 -20.20 7.47
C ALA A 134 -16.71 -21.37 8.42
N ARG A 135 -17.48 -21.12 9.48
CA ARG A 135 -17.97 -22.16 10.40
C ARG A 135 -19.05 -22.97 9.70
N ILE A 136 -18.69 -24.10 9.13
CA ILE A 136 -19.58 -24.91 8.27
C ILE A 136 -20.85 -25.39 8.96
N GLN A 137 -20.85 -25.54 10.29
CA GLN A 137 -22.04 -25.92 11.10
C GLN A 137 -23.14 -24.86 11.09
N GLU A 138 -22.80 -23.61 10.77
CA GLU A 138 -23.72 -22.47 10.66
C GLU A 138 -24.21 -22.23 9.23
N GLY A 139 -23.62 -22.94 8.25
CA GLY A 139 -24.09 -22.91 6.87
C GLY A 139 -24.10 -21.51 6.27
N VAL A 140 -25.24 -21.09 5.72
CA VAL A 140 -25.41 -19.80 5.05
C VAL A 140 -25.27 -18.58 5.98
N ASP A 141 -25.47 -18.74 7.28
CA ASP A 141 -25.30 -17.65 8.25
C ASP A 141 -23.83 -17.21 8.33
N ALA A 142 -22.88 -18.14 8.22
CA ALA A 142 -21.47 -17.83 8.11
C ALA A 142 -21.15 -17.07 6.81
N LEU A 143 -21.75 -17.47 5.68
CA LEU A 143 -21.56 -16.76 4.39
C LEU A 143 -22.18 -15.36 4.44
N SER A 144 -23.37 -15.21 5.01
CA SER A 144 -24.00 -13.91 5.26
C SER A 144 -23.09 -13.01 6.09
N GLY A 145 -22.42 -13.56 7.11
CA GLY A 145 -21.45 -12.85 7.93
C GLY A 145 -20.31 -12.26 7.12
N TYR A 146 -19.69 -13.02 6.22
CA TYR A 146 -18.67 -12.51 5.29
C TYR A 146 -19.22 -11.42 4.39
N GLY A 147 -20.40 -11.61 3.80
CA GLY A 147 -21.03 -10.59 2.95
C GLY A 147 -21.24 -9.27 3.67
N GLN A 148 -21.64 -9.30 4.95
CA GLN A 148 -21.81 -8.10 5.76
C GLN A 148 -20.48 -7.39 6.05
N ILE A 149 -19.39 -8.13 6.24
CA ILE A 149 -18.04 -7.56 6.38
C ILE A 149 -17.60 -6.90 5.07
N PHE A 150 -17.76 -7.58 3.92
CA PHE A 150 -17.38 -7.03 2.59
C PHE A 150 -18.13 -5.74 2.28
N PHE A 151 -19.42 -5.69 2.58
CA PHE A 151 -20.23 -4.48 2.42
C PHE A 151 -19.64 -3.30 3.21
N ARG A 152 -19.20 -3.54 4.45
CA ARG A 152 -18.59 -2.52 5.31
C ARG A 152 -17.18 -2.13 4.86
N ASN A 153 -16.38 -3.09 4.36
CA ASN A 153 -15.09 -2.74 3.75
C ASN A 153 -15.26 -1.76 2.60
N SER A 154 -16.26 -2.00 1.73
CA SER A 154 -16.57 -1.09 0.62
C SER A 154 -17.07 0.27 1.11
N ALA A 155 -17.96 0.30 2.10
CA ALA A 155 -18.51 1.54 2.65
C ALA A 155 -17.45 2.40 3.37
N ALA A 156 -16.47 1.78 4.01
CA ALA A 156 -15.39 2.45 4.73
C ALA A 156 -14.20 2.86 3.83
N SER A 157 -14.14 2.32 2.59
CA SER A 157 -13.05 2.59 1.65
C SER A 157 -12.95 4.07 1.31
N GLY A 158 -11.76 4.64 1.50
CA GLY A 158 -11.51 6.08 1.32
C GLY A 158 -12.14 6.99 2.36
N VAL A 159 -12.73 6.43 3.44
CA VAL A 159 -13.30 7.19 4.57
C VAL A 159 -12.42 7.07 5.81
N ILE A 160 -12.07 5.85 6.19
CA ILE A 160 -11.13 5.55 7.28
C ILE A 160 -10.06 4.58 6.77
N PRO A 161 -8.80 4.65 7.22
CA PRO A 161 -7.78 3.67 6.90
C PRO A 161 -8.17 2.28 7.39
N GLN A 162 -8.11 1.28 6.51
CA GLN A 162 -8.40 -0.11 6.79
C GLN A 162 -7.13 -0.97 6.62
N ILE A 163 -6.72 -1.65 7.67
CA ILE A 163 -5.49 -2.45 7.71
C ILE A 163 -5.84 -3.89 8.04
N SER A 164 -5.32 -4.83 7.27
CA SER A 164 -5.43 -6.26 7.54
C SER A 164 -4.04 -6.86 7.82
N ALA A 165 -3.92 -7.56 8.95
CA ALA A 165 -2.76 -8.36 9.30
C ALA A 165 -3.11 -9.84 9.23
N ILE A 166 -2.44 -10.60 8.37
CA ILE A 166 -2.62 -12.03 8.24
C ILE A 166 -1.55 -12.70 9.09
N MET A 167 -1.96 -13.26 10.22
CA MET A 167 -1.08 -13.86 11.22
C MET A 167 -1.35 -15.36 11.41
N GLY A 168 -2.00 -15.96 10.43
CA GLY A 168 -2.31 -17.37 10.38
C GLY A 168 -2.93 -17.77 9.04
N PRO A 169 -3.46 -18.99 8.90
CA PRO A 169 -4.17 -19.39 7.71
C PRO A 169 -5.42 -18.51 7.50
N THR A 170 -5.68 -18.15 6.25
CA THR A 170 -6.87 -17.41 5.82
C THR A 170 -7.25 -17.93 4.44
N ALA A 171 -8.36 -18.66 4.33
CA ALA A 171 -8.71 -19.39 3.13
C ALA A 171 -10.17 -19.16 2.71
N GLY A 172 -10.46 -19.36 1.43
CA GLY A 172 -11.80 -19.24 0.86
C GLY A 172 -12.34 -17.82 0.97
N GLY A 173 -13.58 -17.66 1.44
CA GLY A 173 -14.23 -16.35 1.60
C GLY A 173 -13.48 -15.37 2.50
N ALA A 174 -12.67 -15.87 3.42
CA ALA A 174 -11.92 -15.04 4.37
C ALA A 174 -10.84 -14.16 3.71
N VAL A 175 -10.37 -14.49 2.50
CA VAL A 175 -9.31 -13.72 1.82
C VAL A 175 -9.82 -12.43 1.18
N TYR A 176 -11.12 -12.33 0.91
CA TYR A 176 -11.66 -11.18 0.18
C TYR A 176 -11.72 -9.91 1.02
N SER A 177 -12.09 -10.01 2.32
CA SER A 177 -12.07 -8.85 3.21
C SER A 177 -10.68 -8.19 3.28
N PRO A 178 -9.58 -8.92 3.56
CA PRO A 178 -8.23 -8.36 3.49
C PRO A 178 -7.89 -7.72 2.14
N ALA A 179 -8.26 -8.36 1.03
CA ALA A 179 -7.99 -7.85 -0.31
C ALA A 179 -8.75 -6.53 -0.63
N MET A 180 -9.87 -6.27 0.08
CA MET A 180 -10.66 -5.04 -0.04
C MET A 180 -10.16 -3.92 0.89
N THR A 181 -9.31 -4.21 1.88
CA THR A 181 -8.72 -3.21 2.76
C THR A 181 -7.57 -2.48 2.06
N ASP A 182 -7.10 -1.37 2.65
CA ASP A 182 -6.06 -0.54 2.04
C ASP A 182 -4.68 -1.21 2.11
N TRP A 183 -4.38 -1.87 3.23
CA TRP A 183 -3.06 -2.43 3.50
C TRP A 183 -3.13 -3.85 4.04
N VAL A 184 -2.32 -4.74 3.46
CA VAL A 184 -2.23 -6.15 3.87
C VAL A 184 -0.81 -6.47 4.33
N PHE A 185 -0.70 -6.90 5.58
CA PHE A 185 0.53 -7.40 6.19
C PHE A 185 0.45 -8.92 6.31
N MET A 186 1.51 -9.63 5.98
CA MET A 186 1.57 -11.09 6.12
C MET A 186 2.83 -11.51 6.86
N VAL A 187 2.71 -12.48 7.77
CA VAL A 187 3.84 -13.03 8.53
C VAL A 187 4.40 -14.25 7.80
N LYS A 188 5.70 -14.25 7.51
CA LYS A 188 6.40 -15.36 6.84
C LYS A 188 6.29 -16.66 7.63
N GLY A 189 6.07 -17.77 6.93
CA GLY A 189 6.07 -19.13 7.49
C GLY A 189 4.90 -19.48 8.40
N SER A 190 4.02 -18.53 8.74
CA SER A 190 2.84 -18.79 9.58
C SER A 190 1.53 -18.32 8.96
N SER A 191 1.57 -17.43 7.99
CA SER A 191 0.37 -16.88 7.34
C SER A 191 0.24 -17.33 5.89
N TYR A 192 -0.98 -17.65 5.50
CA TYR A 192 -1.31 -18.11 4.15
C TYR A 192 -2.64 -17.51 3.70
N MET A 193 -2.68 -17.06 2.46
CA MET A 193 -3.92 -16.62 1.78
C MET A 193 -4.10 -17.37 0.48
N PHE A 194 -5.24 -18.01 0.27
CA PHE A 194 -5.62 -18.63 -1.00
C PHE A 194 -7.12 -18.88 -1.06
N ILE A 195 -7.69 -18.89 -2.26
CA ILE A 195 -9.11 -19.21 -2.46
C ILE A 195 -9.36 -20.68 -2.15
N THR A 196 -8.51 -21.55 -2.67
CA THR A 196 -8.55 -23.00 -2.44
C THR A 196 -7.15 -23.49 -2.09
N GLY A 197 -7.05 -24.37 -1.08
CA GLY A 197 -5.77 -24.90 -0.63
C GLY A 197 -5.14 -25.93 -1.58
N PRO A 198 -3.87 -26.30 -1.34
CA PRO A 198 -3.11 -27.22 -2.18
C PRO A 198 -3.81 -28.55 -2.47
N GLU A 199 -4.48 -29.13 -1.49
CA GLU A 199 -5.20 -30.39 -1.64
C GLU A 199 -6.33 -30.33 -2.71
N VAL A 200 -7.07 -29.22 -2.72
CA VAL A 200 -8.14 -29.01 -3.72
C VAL A 200 -7.53 -28.78 -5.10
N ILE A 201 -6.43 -28.01 -5.20
CA ILE A 201 -5.72 -27.77 -6.45
C ILE A 201 -5.23 -29.11 -7.01
N LYS A 202 -4.58 -29.93 -6.19
CA LYS A 202 -4.11 -31.26 -6.58
C LYS A 202 -5.27 -32.14 -7.10
N ALA A 203 -6.40 -32.12 -6.42
CA ALA A 203 -7.57 -32.93 -6.80
C ALA A 203 -8.21 -32.47 -8.13
N VAL A 204 -8.18 -31.17 -8.44
CA VAL A 204 -8.85 -30.61 -9.63
C VAL A 204 -7.92 -30.50 -10.83
N THR A 205 -6.68 -30.04 -10.62
CA THR A 205 -5.73 -29.72 -11.71
C THR A 205 -4.57 -30.72 -11.79
N GLY A 206 -4.35 -31.54 -10.76
CA GLY A 206 -3.19 -32.43 -10.66
C GLY A 206 -1.90 -31.71 -10.25
N GLU A 207 -1.92 -30.40 -10.02
CA GLU A 207 -0.75 -29.62 -9.63
C GLU A 207 -0.39 -29.87 -8.17
N GLU A 208 0.89 -30.17 -7.91
CA GLU A 208 1.43 -30.29 -6.55
C GLU A 208 2.16 -29.00 -6.17
N ILE A 209 1.67 -28.32 -5.14
CA ILE A 209 2.21 -27.06 -4.66
C ILE A 209 2.16 -27.01 -3.12
N THR A 210 3.15 -26.36 -2.49
CA THR A 210 3.16 -26.18 -1.03
C THR A 210 2.25 -25.00 -0.62
N PHE A 211 1.87 -24.94 0.67
CA PHE A 211 1.14 -23.80 1.22
C PHE A 211 1.91 -22.49 1.04
N GLU A 212 3.23 -22.50 1.26
CA GLU A 212 4.08 -21.31 1.16
C GLU A 212 4.20 -20.84 -0.30
N ASP A 213 4.42 -21.75 -1.25
CA ASP A 213 4.56 -21.41 -2.66
C ASP A 213 3.24 -20.95 -3.30
N LEU A 214 2.10 -21.48 -2.81
CA LEU A 214 0.77 -21.09 -3.29
C LEU A 214 0.36 -19.73 -2.76
N GLY A 215 0.44 -19.53 -1.45
CA GLY A 215 -0.18 -18.38 -0.80
C GLY A 215 0.56 -17.86 0.43
N GLY A 216 1.85 -18.12 0.57
CA GLY A 216 2.66 -17.58 1.66
C GLY A 216 2.96 -16.09 1.49
N ALA A 217 3.47 -15.48 2.57
CA ALA A 217 3.77 -14.05 2.61
C ALA A 217 4.72 -13.61 1.49
N LYS A 218 5.74 -14.40 1.18
CA LYS A 218 6.69 -14.11 0.10
C LYS A 218 6.00 -14.14 -1.26
N THR A 219 5.21 -15.16 -1.55
CA THR A 219 4.49 -15.31 -2.81
C THR A 219 3.56 -14.13 -3.07
N HIS A 220 2.79 -13.72 -2.06
CA HIS A 220 1.88 -12.57 -2.20
C HIS A 220 2.58 -11.22 -2.23
N ASN A 221 3.77 -11.10 -1.65
CA ASN A 221 4.54 -9.87 -1.67
C ASN A 221 5.43 -9.72 -2.92
N GLU A 222 5.82 -10.83 -3.59
CA GLU A 222 6.72 -10.78 -4.76
C GLU A 222 5.99 -11.01 -6.09
N LYS A 223 4.99 -11.92 -6.11
CA LYS A 223 4.37 -12.37 -7.36
C LYS A 223 2.98 -11.76 -7.60
N SER A 224 2.09 -11.85 -6.63
CA SER A 224 0.68 -11.43 -6.82
C SER A 224 0.43 -9.97 -6.44
N GLY A 225 1.27 -9.35 -5.61
CA GLY A 225 1.06 -8.00 -5.10
C GLY A 225 -0.11 -7.87 -4.11
N VAL A 226 -0.68 -8.97 -3.61
CA VAL A 226 -1.77 -8.93 -2.62
C VAL A 226 -1.26 -8.43 -1.26
N ALA A 227 -0.08 -8.92 -0.83
CA ALA A 227 0.54 -8.47 0.41
C ALA A 227 1.42 -7.26 0.18
N HIS A 228 1.15 -6.16 0.90
CA HIS A 228 1.97 -4.96 0.87
C HIS A 228 3.27 -5.14 1.67
N PHE A 229 3.21 -5.92 2.76
CA PHE A 229 4.34 -6.16 3.65
C PHE A 229 4.48 -7.66 3.98
N ALA A 230 5.70 -8.18 3.84
CA ALA A 230 6.09 -9.50 4.33
C ALA A 230 6.91 -9.31 5.61
N CYS A 231 6.36 -9.73 6.74
CA CYS A 231 6.87 -9.50 8.09
C CYS A 231 7.55 -10.76 8.64
N ASP A 232 8.54 -10.58 9.51
CA ASP A 232 9.30 -11.70 10.05
C ASP A 232 8.63 -12.37 11.25
N SER A 233 7.74 -11.65 11.95
CA SER A 233 6.98 -12.14 13.11
C SER A 233 5.68 -11.35 13.30
N ASP A 234 4.81 -11.82 14.22
CA ASP A 234 3.62 -11.09 14.68
C ASP A 234 4.01 -9.71 15.25
N GLN A 235 5.11 -9.64 16.01
CA GLN A 235 5.64 -8.38 16.55
C GLN A 235 6.08 -7.42 15.43
N ASP A 236 6.89 -7.88 14.46
CA ASP A 236 7.33 -7.06 13.33
C ASP A 236 6.12 -6.53 12.52
N ALA A 237 5.09 -7.35 12.34
CA ALA A 237 3.88 -6.92 11.65
C ALA A 237 3.16 -5.79 12.41
N ILE A 238 3.03 -5.93 13.74
CA ILE A 238 2.39 -4.90 14.58
C ILE A 238 3.20 -3.61 14.61
N ASP A 239 4.53 -3.70 14.75
CA ASP A 239 5.41 -2.52 14.74
C ASP A 239 5.33 -1.76 13.40
N ARG A 240 5.27 -2.50 12.29
CA ARG A 240 5.06 -1.90 10.96
C ARG A 240 3.68 -1.30 10.80
N ILE A 241 2.62 -1.87 11.39
CA ILE A 241 1.27 -1.29 11.41
C ILE A 241 1.28 0.03 12.17
N LYS A 242 1.91 0.11 13.35
CA LYS A 242 2.07 1.35 14.11
C LYS A 242 2.83 2.39 13.28
N ARG A 243 3.95 2.00 12.67
CA ARG A 243 4.72 2.87 11.78
C ARG A 243 3.88 3.38 10.60
N LEU A 244 3.07 2.54 9.96
CA LEU A 244 2.15 2.96 8.91
C LEU A 244 1.17 4.01 9.44
N LEU A 245 0.50 3.71 10.55
CA LEU A 245 -0.47 4.62 11.17
C LEU A 245 0.14 5.99 11.49
N SER A 246 1.43 6.07 11.82
CA SER A 246 2.10 7.35 12.07
C SER A 246 2.17 8.29 10.87
N TYR A 247 2.07 7.77 9.64
CA TYR A 247 2.01 8.55 8.41
C TYR A 247 0.60 8.95 8.00
N LEU A 248 -0.43 8.33 8.55
CA LEU A 248 -1.81 8.44 8.08
C LEU A 248 -2.65 9.36 8.98
N PRO A 249 -3.63 10.09 8.42
CA PRO A 249 -4.65 10.74 9.23
C PRO A 249 -5.59 9.70 9.86
N SER A 250 -6.47 10.14 10.77
CA SER A 250 -7.47 9.24 11.33
C SER A 250 -8.58 8.90 10.32
N ASN A 251 -8.90 9.84 9.43
CA ASN A 251 -9.94 9.70 8.41
C ASN A 251 -9.70 10.68 7.25
N ASN A 252 -10.54 10.64 6.23
CA ASN A 252 -10.44 11.46 5.03
C ASN A 252 -10.75 12.95 5.22
N MET A 253 -11.21 13.37 6.40
CA MET A 253 -11.51 14.76 6.73
C MET A 253 -10.35 15.44 7.45
N GLU A 254 -9.34 14.70 7.86
CA GLU A 254 -8.17 15.18 8.58
C GLU A 254 -6.92 15.15 7.69
N ASP A 255 -5.96 15.99 8.01
CA ASP A 255 -4.62 15.92 7.42
C ASP A 255 -3.74 14.93 8.22
N PRO A 256 -2.72 14.32 7.59
CA PRO A 256 -1.73 13.50 8.30
C PRO A 256 -1.04 14.26 9.44
N PRO A 257 -0.64 13.58 10.53
CA PRO A 257 0.06 14.21 11.63
C PRO A 257 1.36 14.91 11.19
N LEU A 258 1.57 16.14 11.66
CA LEU A 258 2.86 16.81 11.55
C LEU A 258 3.76 16.34 12.69
N VAL A 259 4.97 15.91 12.38
CA VAL A 259 5.95 15.38 13.35
C VAL A 259 7.23 16.21 13.29
N ASP A 260 7.74 16.65 14.43
CA ASP A 260 9.07 17.27 14.47
C ASP A 260 10.14 16.18 14.27
N THR A 261 10.79 16.20 13.12
CA THR A 261 11.84 15.23 12.76
C THR A 261 13.24 15.72 13.13
N HIS A 262 13.39 16.97 13.59
CA HIS A 262 14.66 17.62 13.91
C HIS A 262 15.67 17.62 12.76
N ASP A 263 15.23 17.42 11.51
CA ASP A 263 16.08 17.49 10.32
C ASP A 263 15.99 18.91 9.72
N ASP A 264 17.14 19.51 9.40
CA ASP A 264 17.19 20.87 8.82
C ASP A 264 16.43 20.92 7.48
N PRO A 265 15.33 21.70 7.38
CA PRO A 265 14.58 21.83 6.13
C PRO A 265 15.39 22.47 5.00
N ARG A 266 16.47 23.17 5.32
CA ARG A 266 17.33 23.89 4.36
C ARG A 266 18.63 23.17 4.05
N ARG A 267 18.87 21.98 4.61
CA ARG A 267 20.09 21.24 4.29
C ARG A 267 20.18 20.95 2.79
N SER A 268 21.37 21.10 2.25
CA SER A 268 21.72 20.74 0.88
C SER A 268 22.52 19.43 0.91
N ASP A 269 22.33 18.58 -0.10
CA ASP A 269 23.06 17.33 -0.23
C ASP A 269 23.82 17.30 -1.57
N SER A 270 25.12 17.59 -1.51
CA SER A 270 25.99 17.63 -2.70
C SER A 270 26.18 16.26 -3.37
N SER A 271 25.85 15.14 -2.69
CA SER A 271 25.89 13.81 -3.30
C SER A 271 24.93 13.67 -4.48
N LEU A 272 23.84 14.43 -4.47
CA LEU A 272 22.86 14.45 -5.55
C LEU A 272 23.44 15.01 -6.87
N ASN A 273 24.45 15.87 -6.81
CA ASN A 273 25.11 16.43 -8.01
C ASN A 273 25.90 15.37 -8.81
N SER A 274 26.16 14.20 -8.20
CA SER A 274 26.91 13.10 -8.81
C SER A 274 26.16 11.77 -8.82
N VAL A 275 24.89 11.74 -8.39
CA VAL A 275 24.10 10.50 -8.31
C VAL A 275 23.73 9.96 -9.70
N ILE A 276 23.53 10.84 -10.68
CA ILE A 276 23.29 10.46 -12.07
C ILE A 276 24.64 10.14 -12.74
N PRO A 277 24.84 8.92 -13.25
CA PRO A 277 26.08 8.56 -13.93
C PRO A 277 26.27 9.32 -15.25
N ASP A 278 27.50 9.73 -15.56
CA ASP A 278 27.85 10.36 -16.85
C ASP A 278 27.54 9.45 -18.06
N ASN A 279 27.63 8.13 -17.86
CA ASN A 279 27.25 7.16 -18.89
C ASN A 279 25.74 6.93 -18.86
N PRO A 280 24.98 7.32 -19.91
CA PRO A 280 23.52 7.23 -19.96
C PRO A 280 23.00 5.79 -19.90
N ASN A 281 23.87 4.79 -20.13
CA ASN A 281 23.51 3.37 -20.02
C ASN A 281 23.75 2.78 -18.62
N LYS A 282 24.38 3.52 -17.72
CA LYS A 282 24.50 3.11 -16.32
C LYS A 282 23.25 3.49 -15.53
N SER A 283 22.79 2.55 -14.71
CA SER A 283 21.71 2.77 -13.76
C SER A 283 22.24 3.28 -12.43
N TYR A 284 21.38 3.95 -11.67
CA TYR A 284 21.60 4.33 -10.28
C TYR A 284 20.40 3.88 -9.44
N ASP A 285 20.52 3.95 -8.11
CA ASP A 285 19.43 3.59 -7.22
C ASP A 285 18.58 4.82 -6.89
N MET A 286 17.35 4.86 -7.33
CA MET A 286 16.45 5.96 -7.01
C MET A 286 16.21 6.11 -5.49
N LYS A 287 16.41 5.04 -4.72
CA LYS A 287 16.30 5.10 -3.25
C LYS A 287 17.39 5.97 -2.62
N ASP A 288 18.55 6.14 -3.27
CA ASP A 288 19.60 7.03 -2.79
C ASP A 288 19.15 8.50 -2.95
N VAL A 289 18.48 8.83 -4.06
CA VAL A 289 17.84 10.14 -4.25
C VAL A 289 16.77 10.37 -3.19
N ILE A 290 15.89 9.39 -2.97
CA ILE A 290 14.84 9.52 -1.95
C ILE A 290 15.45 9.77 -0.57
N ARG A 291 16.46 8.99 -0.15
CA ARG A 291 17.14 9.19 1.14
C ARG A 291 17.75 10.57 1.31
N ALA A 292 18.37 11.09 0.26
CA ALA A 292 19.00 12.40 0.31
C ALA A 292 18.00 13.55 0.54
N ILE A 293 16.77 13.42 0.05
CA ILE A 293 15.77 14.50 0.11
C ILE A 293 14.81 14.42 1.30
N VAL A 294 14.50 13.22 1.82
CA VAL A 294 13.53 13.06 2.90
C VAL A 294 14.14 13.26 4.27
N ASP A 295 13.31 13.52 5.27
CA ASP A 295 13.73 13.73 6.65
C ASP A 295 14.47 12.51 7.18
N ASN A 296 15.67 12.74 7.74
CA ASN A 296 16.57 11.72 8.31
C ASN A 296 16.91 10.57 7.35
N GLY A 297 16.65 10.71 6.06
CA GLY A 297 16.81 9.64 5.08
C GLY A 297 15.82 8.47 5.25
N GLU A 298 14.78 8.66 6.04
CA GLU A 298 13.82 7.60 6.38
C GLU A 298 12.61 7.59 5.47
N PHE A 299 12.26 6.39 4.97
CA PHE A 299 11.02 6.16 4.25
C PHE A 299 10.45 4.77 4.55
N PHE A 300 9.17 4.59 4.31
CA PHE A 300 8.43 3.36 4.56
C PHE A 300 7.83 2.84 3.25
N GLU A 301 8.36 1.75 2.72
CA GLU A 301 8.09 1.23 1.37
C GLU A 301 7.15 0.02 1.40
N PRO A 302 5.86 0.17 1.04
CA PRO A 302 5.00 -0.97 0.72
C PRO A 302 5.39 -1.59 -0.62
N HIS A 303 5.10 -2.88 -0.80
CA HIS A 303 5.41 -3.62 -2.03
C HIS A 303 6.90 -3.57 -2.44
N GLN A 304 7.80 -3.61 -1.45
CA GLN A 304 9.25 -3.53 -1.70
C GLN A 304 9.75 -4.58 -2.71
N TYR A 305 9.12 -5.74 -2.77
CA TYR A 305 9.52 -6.85 -3.63
C TYR A 305 8.62 -7.04 -4.87
N PHE A 306 7.47 -6.38 -4.93
CA PHE A 306 6.56 -6.41 -6.07
C PHE A 306 6.79 -5.22 -7.00
N ALA A 307 6.79 -5.44 -8.31
CA ALA A 307 6.98 -4.39 -9.33
C ALA A 307 8.12 -3.43 -8.96
N ARG A 308 9.32 -3.99 -8.83
CA ARG A 308 10.51 -3.29 -8.31
C ARG A 308 11.03 -2.19 -9.25
N ASN A 309 10.55 -2.10 -10.47
CA ASN A 309 10.81 -1.04 -11.45
C ASN A 309 10.14 0.29 -11.07
N ILE A 310 9.22 0.28 -10.10
CA ILE A 310 8.66 1.48 -9.46
C ILE A 310 8.72 1.37 -7.94
N VAL A 311 9.14 2.44 -7.28
CA VAL A 311 9.13 2.59 -5.83
C VAL A 311 7.91 3.41 -5.46
N VAL A 312 7.15 2.94 -4.46
CA VAL A 312 6.15 3.76 -3.76
C VAL A 312 6.49 3.74 -2.29
N CYS A 313 6.49 4.88 -1.62
CA CYS A 313 6.78 4.93 -0.19
C CYS A 313 6.16 6.14 0.50
N PHE A 314 5.92 5.99 1.80
CA PHE A 314 5.66 7.13 2.67
C PHE A 314 6.99 7.66 3.22
N ALA A 315 7.10 8.96 3.31
CA ALA A 315 8.24 9.64 3.92
C ALA A 315 7.77 10.95 4.58
N ARG A 316 8.71 11.72 5.10
CA ARG A 316 8.43 13.07 5.59
C ARG A 316 9.33 14.11 4.95
N LEU A 317 8.77 15.29 4.72
CA LEU A 317 9.49 16.49 4.33
C LEU A 317 9.09 17.61 5.28
N ASN A 318 10.05 18.09 6.08
CA ASN A 318 9.83 19.04 7.17
C ASN A 318 8.70 18.58 8.11
N GLY A 319 8.74 17.30 8.50
CA GLY A 319 7.78 16.65 9.39
C GLY A 319 6.43 16.29 8.76
N ARG A 320 6.12 16.77 7.56
CA ARG A 320 4.86 16.51 6.86
C ARG A 320 4.93 15.18 6.12
N SER A 321 3.94 14.33 6.31
CA SER A 321 3.82 13.07 5.55
C SER A 321 3.65 13.34 4.05
N ILE A 322 4.35 12.59 3.22
CA ILE A 322 4.28 12.65 1.76
C ILE A 322 4.31 11.23 1.18
N GLY A 323 3.53 11.01 0.12
CA GLY A 323 3.61 9.82 -0.71
C GLY A 323 4.59 10.03 -1.87
N ILE A 324 5.58 9.17 -2.01
CA ILE A 324 6.56 9.24 -3.10
C ILE A 324 6.27 8.12 -4.10
N ILE A 325 6.22 8.46 -5.38
CA ILE A 325 6.11 7.54 -6.52
C ILE A 325 7.34 7.77 -7.42
N ALA A 326 8.21 6.79 -7.57
CA ALA A 326 9.47 6.99 -8.27
C ALA A 326 9.85 5.82 -9.18
N ASN A 327 10.33 6.08 -10.39
CA ASN A 327 10.89 5.03 -11.23
C ASN A 327 12.19 4.50 -10.62
N GLN A 328 12.45 3.19 -10.78
CA GLN A 328 13.70 2.57 -10.31
C GLN A 328 14.57 2.14 -11.52
N PRO A 329 15.54 2.95 -11.93
CA PRO A 329 16.37 2.66 -13.11
C PRO A 329 17.16 1.36 -13.04
N LYS A 330 17.45 0.84 -11.85
CA LYS A 330 18.13 -0.44 -11.66
C LYS A 330 17.30 -1.65 -12.11
N VAL A 331 15.98 -1.49 -12.25
CA VAL A 331 15.06 -2.57 -12.61
C VAL A 331 14.31 -2.17 -13.87
N LEU A 332 14.45 -2.96 -14.94
CA LEU A 332 13.82 -2.69 -16.24
C LEU A 332 14.05 -1.25 -16.75
N ALA A 333 15.22 -0.65 -16.41
CA ALA A 333 15.56 0.74 -16.72
C ALA A 333 14.50 1.78 -16.25
N GLY A 334 13.66 1.45 -15.28
CA GLY A 334 12.56 2.30 -14.82
C GLY A 334 11.31 2.29 -15.73
N CYS A 335 11.24 1.42 -16.75
CA CYS A 335 10.05 1.29 -17.59
C CYS A 335 8.81 0.96 -16.78
N LEU A 336 7.66 1.48 -17.20
CA LEU A 336 6.36 1.12 -16.64
C LEU A 336 5.84 -0.17 -17.31
N ASP A 337 5.49 -1.16 -16.52
CA ASP A 337 4.78 -2.37 -16.94
C ASP A 337 3.40 -2.45 -16.27
N ILE A 338 2.67 -3.53 -16.51
CA ILE A 338 1.34 -3.75 -15.93
C ILE A 338 1.38 -3.64 -14.42
N ASN A 339 2.31 -4.35 -13.78
CA ASN A 339 2.40 -4.41 -12.33
C ASN A 339 2.84 -3.08 -11.70
N ALA A 340 3.77 -2.35 -12.34
CA ALA A 340 4.18 -1.02 -11.91
C ALA A 340 3.02 -0.03 -11.99
N SER A 341 2.21 -0.11 -13.05
CA SER A 341 1.03 0.73 -13.23
C SER A 341 -0.01 0.48 -12.13
N ASP A 342 -0.30 -0.77 -11.82
CA ASP A 342 -1.27 -1.12 -10.76
C ASP A 342 -0.75 -0.75 -9.36
N LYS A 343 0.52 -1.01 -9.05
CA LYS A 343 1.15 -0.64 -7.79
C LYS A 343 1.09 0.88 -7.55
N ALA A 344 1.51 1.67 -8.54
CA ALA A 344 1.48 3.12 -8.44
C ALA A 344 0.04 3.65 -8.35
N THR A 345 -0.88 3.16 -9.18
CA THR A 345 -2.29 3.54 -9.17
C THR A 345 -2.92 3.35 -7.78
N ARG A 346 -2.73 2.18 -7.17
CA ARG A 346 -3.26 1.87 -5.83
C ARG A 346 -2.74 2.86 -4.79
N PHE A 347 -1.45 3.16 -4.84
CA PHE A 347 -0.79 4.08 -3.90
C PHE A 347 -1.27 5.54 -4.09
N ILE A 348 -1.36 6.02 -5.33
CA ILE A 348 -1.85 7.36 -5.66
C ILE A 348 -3.28 7.56 -5.15
N ARG A 349 -4.17 6.60 -5.41
CA ARG A 349 -5.56 6.68 -4.93
C ARG A 349 -5.64 6.72 -3.41
N PHE A 350 -4.80 5.94 -2.73
CA PHE A 350 -4.75 5.97 -1.27
C PHE A 350 -4.27 7.33 -0.75
N CYS A 351 -3.19 7.87 -1.31
CA CYS A 351 -2.68 9.20 -0.93
C CYS A 351 -3.75 10.29 -1.12
N ASP A 352 -4.44 10.29 -2.26
CA ASP A 352 -5.49 11.25 -2.54
C ASP A 352 -6.68 11.12 -1.59
N ALA A 353 -7.12 9.88 -1.29
CA ALA A 353 -8.24 9.62 -0.39
C ALA A 353 -7.96 10.09 1.05
N PHE A 354 -6.71 10.14 1.47
CA PHE A 354 -6.31 10.45 2.85
C PHE A 354 -5.44 11.71 2.97
N ASN A 355 -5.62 12.67 2.07
CA ASN A 355 -5.02 14.01 2.13
C ASN A 355 -3.48 13.99 2.22
N ILE A 356 -2.83 12.99 1.64
CA ILE A 356 -1.37 12.86 1.65
C ILE A 356 -0.83 13.49 0.36
N PRO A 357 -0.05 14.58 0.43
CA PRO A 357 0.61 15.17 -0.73
C PRO A 357 1.49 14.17 -1.44
N MET A 358 1.67 14.31 -2.75
CA MET A 358 2.46 13.38 -3.55
C MET A 358 3.67 14.05 -4.21
N LEU A 359 4.80 13.34 -4.19
CA LEU A 359 5.98 13.65 -4.98
C LEU A 359 6.22 12.52 -5.99
N THR A 360 6.19 12.86 -7.26
CA THR A 360 6.60 11.95 -8.33
C THR A 360 8.04 12.25 -8.72
N ILE A 361 8.90 11.22 -8.79
CA ILE A 361 10.29 11.34 -9.25
C ILE A 361 10.44 10.51 -10.51
N ALA A 362 10.60 11.18 -11.65
CA ALA A 362 10.62 10.55 -12.95
C ALA A 362 12.05 10.27 -13.45
N ASP A 363 12.29 9.03 -13.83
CA ASP A 363 13.37 8.56 -14.71
C ASP A 363 12.87 7.36 -15.48
N VAL A 364 12.14 7.61 -16.57
CA VAL A 364 11.37 6.60 -17.30
C VAL A 364 11.57 6.72 -18.81
N PRO A 365 12.09 5.68 -19.48
CA PRO A 365 12.26 5.68 -20.94
C PRO A 365 10.99 5.35 -21.72
N GLY A 366 9.93 4.89 -21.04
CA GLY A 366 8.67 4.51 -21.67
C GLY A 366 7.92 3.41 -20.91
N TYR A 367 6.80 2.99 -21.50
CA TYR A 367 6.16 1.72 -21.13
C TYR A 367 6.96 0.54 -21.70
N LEU A 368 6.98 -0.57 -20.95
CA LEU A 368 7.71 -1.77 -21.34
C LEU A 368 7.08 -2.38 -22.61
N PRO A 369 7.81 -2.48 -23.73
CA PRO A 369 7.27 -3.06 -24.95
C PRO A 369 7.23 -4.59 -24.88
N GLY A 370 6.37 -5.20 -25.69
CA GLY A 370 6.33 -6.65 -25.89
C GLY A 370 4.93 -7.22 -25.89
N SER A 371 4.73 -8.31 -26.63
CA SER A 371 3.42 -8.95 -26.79
C SER A 371 2.79 -9.37 -25.47
N GLN A 372 3.59 -9.80 -24.49
CA GLN A 372 3.07 -10.16 -23.16
C GLN A 372 2.46 -8.96 -22.43
N GLN A 373 3.04 -7.77 -22.58
CA GLN A 373 2.48 -6.53 -22.02
C GLN A 373 1.21 -6.12 -22.78
N GLU A 374 1.25 -6.15 -24.12
CA GLU A 374 0.08 -5.78 -24.95
C GLU A 374 -1.11 -6.73 -24.68
N TRP A 375 -0.89 -8.03 -24.72
CA TRP A 375 -1.92 -9.03 -24.45
C TRP A 375 -2.38 -9.06 -23.00
N GLY A 376 -1.49 -8.76 -22.08
CA GLY A 376 -1.82 -8.59 -20.66
C GLY A 376 -2.62 -7.32 -20.35
N GLY A 377 -2.74 -6.40 -21.34
CA GLY A 377 -3.55 -5.18 -21.23
C GLY A 377 -2.81 -3.96 -20.69
N ILE A 378 -1.54 -3.77 -21.06
CA ILE A 378 -0.74 -2.60 -20.63
C ILE A 378 -1.46 -1.26 -20.91
N ILE A 379 -2.23 -1.15 -21.99
CA ILE A 379 -3.01 0.06 -22.30
C ILE A 379 -4.03 0.32 -21.21
N ARG A 380 -4.78 -0.70 -20.79
CA ARG A 380 -5.79 -0.60 -19.74
C ARG A 380 -5.16 -0.29 -18.37
N HIS A 381 -4.08 -0.97 -18.04
CA HIS A 381 -3.38 -0.76 -16.77
C HIS A 381 -2.64 0.59 -16.73
N GLY A 382 -1.99 0.99 -17.82
CA GLY A 382 -1.38 2.32 -17.94
C GLY A 382 -2.41 3.46 -17.87
N ALA A 383 -3.58 3.26 -18.45
CA ALA A 383 -4.68 4.25 -18.38
C ALA A 383 -5.16 4.51 -16.94
N LYS A 384 -5.07 3.52 -16.03
CA LYS A 384 -5.38 3.73 -14.61
C LYS A 384 -4.47 4.79 -13.98
N LEU A 385 -3.19 4.78 -14.32
CA LEU A 385 -2.20 5.72 -13.78
C LEU A 385 -2.51 7.16 -14.22
N LEU A 386 -2.76 7.34 -15.52
CA LEU A 386 -3.20 8.64 -16.08
C LEU A 386 -4.47 9.14 -15.40
N TRP A 387 -5.45 8.25 -15.24
CA TRP A 387 -6.74 8.57 -14.63
C TRP A 387 -6.59 9.00 -13.16
N CYS A 388 -5.77 8.29 -12.37
CA CYS A 388 -5.59 8.59 -10.96
C CYS A 388 -4.90 9.93 -10.70
N TYR A 389 -3.86 10.28 -11.46
CA TYR A 389 -3.25 11.60 -11.34
C TYR A 389 -4.21 12.73 -11.77
N SER A 390 -4.99 12.49 -12.84
CA SER A 390 -5.99 13.47 -13.30
C SER A 390 -7.13 13.68 -12.30
N GLU A 391 -7.49 12.64 -11.52
CA GLU A 391 -8.55 12.73 -10.53
C GLU A 391 -8.06 13.28 -9.18
N ALA A 392 -6.79 13.05 -8.82
CA ALA A 392 -6.24 13.44 -7.53
C ALA A 392 -6.28 14.95 -7.30
N THR A 393 -6.68 15.34 -6.09
CA THR A 393 -6.90 16.73 -5.65
C THR A 393 -5.87 17.21 -4.64
N VAL A 394 -5.09 16.32 -4.03
CA VAL A 394 -4.00 16.70 -3.11
C VAL A 394 -2.86 17.42 -3.84
N PRO A 395 -1.98 18.13 -3.12
CA PRO A 395 -0.77 18.70 -3.72
C PRO A 395 0.05 17.63 -4.45
N LYS A 396 0.43 17.91 -5.70
CA LYS A 396 1.20 17.02 -6.57
C LYS A 396 2.45 17.72 -7.06
N LEU A 397 3.62 17.20 -6.70
CA LEU A 397 4.92 17.67 -7.17
C LEU A 397 5.51 16.68 -8.15
N LEU A 398 6.16 17.20 -9.19
CA LEU A 398 6.96 16.41 -10.14
C LEU A 398 8.43 16.82 -10.02
N LEU A 399 9.32 15.86 -10.01
CA LEU A 399 10.77 16.02 -10.18
C LEU A 399 11.26 15.12 -11.30
N VAL A 400 11.73 15.67 -12.40
CA VAL A 400 12.37 14.91 -13.47
C VAL A 400 13.87 14.91 -13.25
N THR A 401 14.44 13.73 -13.00
CA THR A 401 15.88 13.60 -12.69
C THR A 401 16.70 13.29 -13.94
N ARG A 402 16.17 12.48 -14.87
CA ARG A 402 16.85 12.11 -16.11
C ARG A 402 15.83 11.91 -17.24
N LYS A 403 15.54 10.69 -17.65
CA LYS A 403 14.64 10.40 -18.78
C LYS A 403 13.18 10.58 -18.40
N ASP A 404 12.40 11.17 -19.30
CA ASP A 404 10.95 11.24 -19.16
C ASP A 404 10.30 11.32 -20.55
N TYR A 405 10.04 10.12 -21.16
CA TYR A 405 9.75 10.02 -22.58
C TYR A 405 8.31 9.58 -22.87
N GLY A 406 7.74 10.20 -23.90
CA GLY A 406 6.48 9.76 -24.53
C GLY A 406 5.28 9.73 -23.60
N GLY A 407 4.46 8.69 -23.70
CA GLY A 407 3.29 8.53 -22.85
C GLY A 407 3.58 8.34 -21.38
N SER A 408 4.79 7.87 -21.03
CA SER A 408 5.19 7.74 -19.62
C SER A 408 5.51 9.08 -18.95
N TYR A 409 5.93 10.11 -19.71
CA TYR A 409 5.99 11.48 -19.22
C TYR A 409 4.63 11.94 -18.67
N LEU A 410 3.57 11.70 -19.43
CA LEU A 410 2.22 12.00 -18.93
C LEU A 410 1.89 11.16 -17.69
N ALA A 411 2.15 9.86 -17.74
CA ALA A 411 1.81 8.92 -16.68
C ALA A 411 2.57 9.15 -15.36
N MET A 412 3.72 9.83 -15.40
CA MET A 412 4.49 10.21 -14.21
C MET A 412 4.17 11.64 -13.73
N CYS A 413 2.87 12.01 -13.75
CA CYS A 413 2.38 13.26 -13.17
C CYS A 413 2.87 14.53 -13.88
N SER A 414 2.71 14.63 -15.21
CA SER A 414 2.99 15.89 -15.90
C SER A 414 2.05 17.01 -15.45
N LYS A 415 2.39 18.26 -15.78
CA LYS A 415 1.50 19.42 -15.54
C LYS A 415 0.13 19.25 -16.21
N ASP A 416 0.09 18.59 -17.39
CA ASP A 416 -1.15 18.32 -18.11
C ASP A 416 -2.09 17.38 -17.34
N LEU A 417 -1.54 16.52 -16.47
CA LEU A 417 -2.31 15.66 -15.56
C LEU A 417 -2.44 16.24 -14.15
N GLY A 418 -2.15 17.51 -13.99
CA GLY A 418 -2.43 18.28 -12.78
C GLY A 418 -1.30 18.29 -11.75
N ALA A 419 -0.03 18.13 -12.13
CA ALA A 419 1.06 18.53 -11.25
C ALA A 419 0.96 20.02 -10.92
N ASP A 420 1.00 20.35 -9.64
CA ASP A 420 0.92 21.75 -9.20
C ASP A 420 2.23 22.48 -9.45
N MET A 421 3.35 21.83 -9.11
CA MET A 421 4.70 22.31 -9.41
C MET A 421 5.56 21.19 -9.99
N ALA A 422 6.30 21.51 -11.04
CA ALA A 422 7.18 20.61 -11.77
C ALA A 422 8.62 21.13 -11.80
N PHE A 423 9.55 20.34 -11.32
CA PHE A 423 10.98 20.63 -11.29
C PHE A 423 11.73 19.66 -12.19
N ALA A 424 12.85 20.11 -12.75
CA ALA A 424 13.76 19.26 -13.48
C ALA A 424 15.21 19.50 -13.02
N TRP A 425 16.02 18.45 -13.00
CA TRP A 425 17.46 18.61 -12.91
C TRP A 425 18.05 18.98 -14.27
N PRO A 426 19.26 19.54 -14.35
CA PRO A 426 19.92 19.84 -15.64
C PRO A 426 20.15 18.58 -16.49
N THR A 427 20.19 17.40 -15.89
CA THR A 427 20.30 16.09 -16.53
C THR A 427 18.99 15.54 -17.08
N ALA A 428 17.86 16.27 -16.92
CA ALA A 428 16.57 15.82 -17.39
C ALA A 428 16.46 15.85 -18.92
N GLU A 429 15.86 14.81 -19.48
CA GLU A 429 15.59 14.65 -20.91
C GLU A 429 14.09 14.43 -21.11
N ILE A 430 13.38 15.46 -21.58
CA ILE A 430 11.92 15.43 -21.75
C ILE A 430 11.60 15.47 -23.24
N ALA A 431 11.18 14.34 -23.82
CA ALA A 431 10.98 14.19 -25.25
C ALA A 431 9.91 13.14 -25.58
N VAL A 432 9.46 13.12 -26.84
CA VAL A 432 8.52 12.10 -27.32
C VAL A 432 9.14 10.70 -27.28
N MET A 433 10.43 10.59 -27.55
CA MET A 433 11.21 9.34 -27.51
C MET A 433 12.71 9.63 -27.43
N GLY A 434 13.52 8.65 -27.10
CA GLY A 434 14.97 8.79 -27.09
C GLY A 434 15.53 9.12 -28.48
N ALA A 435 16.61 9.90 -28.51
CA ALA A 435 17.20 10.51 -29.71
C ALA A 435 17.50 9.50 -30.84
N ALA A 436 18.02 8.31 -30.49
CA ALA A 436 18.32 7.28 -31.50
C ALA A 436 17.09 6.77 -32.24
N GLY A 437 15.97 6.63 -31.55
CA GLY A 437 14.68 6.26 -32.13
C GLY A 437 14.12 7.36 -33.02
N ALA A 438 14.12 8.59 -32.49
CA ALA A 438 13.63 9.76 -33.20
C ALA A 438 14.39 10.03 -34.50
N ALA A 439 15.72 10.00 -34.47
CA ALA A 439 16.57 10.20 -35.64
C ALA A 439 16.27 9.15 -36.74
N ASN A 440 16.10 7.89 -36.39
CA ASN A 440 15.77 6.82 -37.33
C ASN A 440 14.39 7.00 -38.01
N ILE A 441 13.43 7.65 -37.34
CA ILE A 441 12.09 7.90 -37.89
C ILE A 441 12.09 9.16 -38.74
N ILE A 442 12.57 10.29 -38.17
CA ILE A 442 12.53 11.61 -38.80
C ILE A 442 13.42 11.66 -40.03
N HIS A 443 14.64 11.14 -39.91
CA HIS A 443 15.69 11.23 -40.95
C HIS A 443 15.93 9.93 -41.70
N ARG A 444 14.94 9.00 -41.72
CA ARG A 444 15.08 7.67 -42.31
C ARG A 444 15.61 7.71 -43.75
N LYS A 445 15.05 8.60 -44.61
CA LYS A 445 15.47 8.72 -46.02
C LYS A 445 16.86 9.28 -46.15
N GLU A 446 17.17 10.34 -45.39
CA GLU A 446 18.48 11.01 -45.40
C GLU A 446 19.60 10.05 -44.95
N ILE A 447 19.35 9.29 -43.87
CA ILE A 447 20.30 8.29 -43.36
C ILE A 447 20.52 7.17 -44.38
N SER A 448 19.41 6.67 -45.03
CA SER A 448 19.53 5.57 -45.97
C SER A 448 20.18 5.93 -47.31
N GLN A 449 20.24 7.22 -47.66
CA GLN A 449 20.81 7.72 -48.91
C GLN A 449 22.23 8.28 -48.73
N ALA A 450 22.73 8.38 -47.50
CA ALA A 450 24.07 8.86 -47.24
C ALA A 450 25.15 7.82 -47.62
N GLU A 451 26.31 8.29 -48.14
CA GLU A 451 27.47 7.43 -48.43
C GLU A 451 27.93 6.67 -47.17
N ASP A 452 27.95 7.36 -46.00
CA ASP A 452 28.16 6.77 -44.68
C ASP A 452 26.90 6.95 -43.84
N SER A 453 26.02 5.94 -43.92
CA SER A 453 24.77 5.96 -43.19
C SER A 453 24.96 5.88 -41.65
N ALA A 454 26.06 5.30 -41.15
CA ALA A 454 26.35 5.24 -39.74
C ALA A 454 26.81 6.61 -39.18
N ALA A 455 27.69 7.30 -39.87
CA ALA A 455 28.12 8.67 -39.51
C ALA A 455 26.93 9.64 -39.60
N LYS A 456 26.10 9.54 -40.68
CA LYS A 456 24.91 10.39 -40.82
C LYS A 456 23.87 10.15 -39.73
N ARG A 457 23.70 8.91 -39.33
CA ARG A 457 22.83 8.56 -38.20
C ARG A 457 23.32 9.18 -36.89
N GLN A 458 24.60 9.14 -36.59
CA GLN A 458 25.15 9.74 -35.38
C GLN A 458 25.02 11.27 -35.38
N GLU A 459 25.26 11.92 -36.54
CA GLU A 459 25.01 13.36 -36.70
C GLU A 459 23.54 13.71 -36.32
N LYS A 460 22.57 12.96 -36.86
CA LYS A 460 21.15 13.23 -36.61
C LYS A 460 20.71 12.87 -35.19
N ILE A 461 21.32 11.90 -34.56
CA ILE A 461 21.13 11.63 -33.13
C ILE A 461 21.57 12.83 -32.31
N LYS A 462 22.80 13.34 -32.57
CA LYS A 462 23.36 14.47 -31.86
C LYS A 462 22.52 15.74 -32.05
N GLU A 463 22.06 16.01 -33.28
CA GLU A 463 21.16 17.12 -33.58
C GLU A 463 19.86 17.05 -32.75
N TYR A 464 19.29 15.86 -32.63
CA TYR A 464 18.08 15.66 -31.83
C TYR A 464 18.35 15.80 -30.31
N GLU A 465 19.49 15.30 -29.83
CA GLU A 465 19.92 15.43 -28.44
C GLU A 465 20.08 16.91 -28.05
N GLU A 466 20.77 17.68 -28.88
CA GLU A 466 20.98 19.14 -28.63
C GLU A 466 19.63 19.90 -28.58
N LEU A 467 18.65 19.50 -29.39
CA LEU A 467 17.35 20.14 -29.42
C LEU A 467 16.41 19.71 -28.30
N PHE A 468 16.34 18.41 -27.96
CA PHE A 468 15.26 17.85 -27.14
C PHE A 468 15.71 17.06 -25.92
N SER A 469 16.95 16.53 -25.86
CA SER A 469 17.42 15.79 -24.68
C SER A 469 17.95 16.75 -23.60
N ASN A 470 17.11 17.69 -23.20
CA ASN A 470 17.41 18.68 -22.17
C ASN A 470 16.10 19.19 -21.53
N PRO A 471 16.13 19.80 -20.33
CA PRO A 471 14.93 20.31 -19.68
C PRO A 471 14.45 21.66 -20.23
N TYR A 472 15.29 22.40 -20.97
CA TYR A 472 15.05 23.79 -21.30
C TYR A 472 13.94 23.98 -22.34
N GLN A 473 13.75 23.02 -23.23
CA GLN A 473 12.61 23.06 -24.18
C GLN A 473 11.27 22.97 -23.45
N ALA A 474 11.17 22.10 -22.46
CA ALA A 474 9.98 21.96 -21.62
C ALA A 474 9.79 23.20 -20.73
N ALA A 475 10.87 23.73 -20.15
CA ALA A 475 10.82 24.94 -19.31
C ALA A 475 10.42 26.18 -20.14
N ASN A 476 10.94 26.37 -21.35
CA ASN A 476 10.57 27.47 -22.24
C ASN A 476 9.08 27.48 -22.62
N ARG A 477 8.42 26.33 -22.52
CA ARG A 477 6.99 26.16 -22.82
C ARG A 477 6.11 26.13 -21.58
N GLY A 478 6.71 26.25 -20.38
CA GLY A 478 5.98 26.23 -19.11
C GLY A 478 5.53 24.85 -18.65
N TYR A 479 6.06 23.77 -19.20
CA TYR A 479 5.80 22.39 -18.72
C TYR A 479 6.66 22.04 -17.50
N ILE A 480 7.75 22.76 -17.25
CA ILE A 480 8.62 22.72 -16.07
C ILE A 480 8.67 24.12 -15.48
N ASP A 481 8.38 24.25 -14.18
CA ASP A 481 8.36 25.54 -13.47
C ASP A 481 9.78 26.04 -13.13
N ALA A 482 10.69 25.12 -12.83
CA ALA A 482 12.11 25.47 -12.60
C ALA A 482 13.05 24.31 -12.92
N VAL A 483 14.18 24.65 -13.52
CA VAL A 483 15.35 23.79 -13.57
C VAL A 483 16.19 24.11 -12.33
N ILE A 484 16.45 23.10 -11.49
CA ILE A 484 17.06 23.28 -10.17
C ILE A 484 18.36 22.49 -10.05
N GLU A 485 19.28 22.98 -9.23
CA GLU A 485 20.48 22.23 -8.86
C GLU A 485 20.08 21.00 -8.02
N PRO A 486 20.58 19.78 -8.33
CA PRO A 486 20.21 18.57 -7.60
C PRO A 486 20.40 18.68 -6.08
N ALA A 487 21.50 19.31 -5.63
CA ALA A 487 21.79 19.52 -4.22
C ALA A 487 20.72 20.34 -3.46
N GLU A 488 19.97 21.22 -4.14
CA GLU A 488 18.92 22.08 -3.55
C GLU A 488 17.54 21.45 -3.53
N THR A 489 17.38 20.24 -4.07
CA THR A 489 16.08 19.59 -4.30
C THR A 489 15.20 19.57 -3.05
N ARG A 490 15.75 19.19 -1.87
CA ARG A 490 15.00 19.13 -0.62
C ARG A 490 14.35 20.49 -0.28
N ALA A 491 15.10 21.55 -0.25
CA ALA A 491 14.60 22.88 0.11
C ALA A 491 13.52 23.36 -0.87
N ARG A 492 13.70 23.14 -2.19
CA ARG A 492 12.73 23.49 -3.23
C ARG A 492 11.41 22.74 -3.08
N LEU A 493 11.47 21.44 -2.76
CA LEU A 493 10.27 20.63 -2.54
C LEU A 493 9.52 21.03 -1.27
N ILE A 494 10.22 21.35 -0.19
CA ILE A 494 9.62 21.84 1.07
C ILE A 494 8.92 23.18 0.82
N ASP A 495 9.57 24.15 0.15
CA ASP A 495 8.97 25.44 -0.17
C ASP A 495 7.69 25.28 -1.00
N ALA A 496 7.72 24.38 -2.00
CA ALA A 496 6.56 24.08 -2.82
C ALA A 496 5.40 23.47 -2.01
N LEU A 497 5.70 22.53 -1.12
CA LEU A 497 4.70 21.91 -0.26
C LEU A 497 4.08 22.91 0.72
N GLU A 498 4.87 23.81 1.32
CA GLU A 498 4.36 24.83 2.24
C GLU A 498 3.38 25.77 1.56
N VAL A 499 3.65 26.19 0.33
CA VAL A 499 2.71 27.02 -0.46
C VAL A 499 1.45 26.26 -0.81
N LEU A 500 1.55 24.97 -1.09
CA LEU A 500 0.45 24.12 -1.55
C LEU A 500 -0.35 23.46 -0.42
N CYS A 501 0.09 23.51 0.83
CA CYS A 501 -0.56 22.80 1.95
C CYS A 501 -2.04 23.22 2.14
N ALA A 502 -2.40 24.45 1.75
CA ALA A 502 -3.77 24.95 1.79
C ALA A 502 -4.56 24.71 0.49
N LYS A 503 -4.00 23.94 -0.47
CA LYS A 503 -4.69 23.64 -1.73
C LYS A 503 -6.08 23.08 -1.47
N ARG A 504 -7.07 23.62 -2.19
CA ARG A 504 -8.44 23.09 -2.22
C ARG A 504 -8.85 23.03 -3.69
N GLU A 505 -9.08 21.83 -4.16
CA GLU A 505 -9.50 21.56 -5.52
C GLU A 505 -10.76 20.70 -5.50
N THR A 506 -11.79 21.07 -6.25
CA THR A 506 -13.01 20.30 -6.36
C THR A 506 -13.15 19.75 -7.76
N ARG A 507 -13.69 18.55 -7.87
CA ARG A 507 -14.04 17.90 -9.13
C ARG A 507 -15.55 18.00 -9.38
N PRO A 508 -16.02 17.87 -10.63
CA PRO A 508 -17.45 17.80 -10.91
C PRO A 508 -18.13 16.72 -10.05
N PRO A 509 -19.31 17.00 -9.47
CA PRO A 509 -20.06 16.04 -8.67
C PRO A 509 -20.35 14.76 -9.47
N LYS A 510 -20.11 13.61 -8.86
CA LYS A 510 -20.38 12.29 -9.44
C LYS A 510 -20.63 11.27 -8.33
N LYS A 511 -21.35 10.19 -8.62
CA LYS A 511 -21.57 9.10 -7.63
C LYS A 511 -20.24 8.46 -7.24
N HIS A 512 -19.42 8.15 -8.22
CA HIS A 512 -18.04 7.64 -8.11
C HIS A 512 -17.35 7.76 -9.47
N GLY A 513 -16.03 7.65 -9.50
CA GLY A 513 -15.29 7.57 -10.76
C GLY A 513 -15.48 6.18 -11.41
N ASN A 514 -15.47 6.14 -12.75
CA ASN A 514 -15.43 4.90 -13.52
C ASN A 514 -14.01 4.68 -14.03
N ILE A 515 -13.15 4.23 -13.11
CA ILE A 515 -11.74 3.98 -13.41
C ILE A 515 -11.61 2.82 -14.42
N PRO A 516 -10.67 2.88 -15.37
CA PRO A 516 -10.34 1.72 -16.23
C PRO A 516 -9.92 0.52 -15.37
N MET A 517 -10.61 -0.63 -15.53
CA MET A 517 -10.40 -1.82 -14.67
C MET A 517 -9.54 -2.87 -15.39
#